data_f2a5057e45dff3ce7bdcf6704f4d48a7
#
_entry.id   f2a5057e45dff3ce7bdcf6704f4d48a7
#
_cell.length_a   1.000
_cell.length_b   1.000
_cell.length_c   1.000
_cell.angle_alpha   90.00
_cell.angle_beta   90.00
_cell.angle_gamma   90.00
#
_symmetry.space_group_name_H-M   'P 1'
#
loop_
_entity.id
_entity.type
_entity.pdbx_description
1 polymer ?
#
loop_
_entity_poly.entity_id
_entity_poly.type
_entity_poly.pdbx_seq_one_letter_code
_entity_poly.pdbx_strand_id
1 'polypeptide(L)'
;MWIKTRNSIIVITFTLLFASFLLISCGNSTNVEIKKVDSSQQEIDIQFKKAEDLFDQDKSEEAYKILKKLADDGDAKSQNALGNGYEYGFWGDVNLEQAKYWYTKAASQNYIKGIHNLGVILFLQNHHKEALPYFEKGKSLNHADSINMLGIYYSKGIIVEQDYKKALEYFDKALDIDKNNASAQFNVGQAYYYGEGVQKDYHKAFAWYTMAANQDYNLAKIQLAEMYFSGKGVNKNVNKAIEIIRPLAELGDPKAQQNLKWYVDHPD
;
A
#
# COMPACT_ATOMS: atom_id res chain seq x y z
N MET A 1 2.88 0.39 -6.81
CA MET A 1 2.20 1.39 -5.97
C MET A 1 2.76 2.75 -6.35
N TRP A 2 1.95 3.59 -6.98
CA TRP A 2 2.35 4.90 -7.46
C TRP A 2 2.13 5.91 -6.35
N ILE A 3 3.19 6.52 -5.86
CA ILE A 3 3.11 7.68 -4.98
C ILE A 3 3.86 8.81 -5.67
N LYS A 4 3.12 9.77 -6.21
CA LYS A 4 3.69 11.00 -6.76
C LYS A 4 3.66 12.05 -5.66
N THR A 5 4.80 12.33 -5.04
CA THR A 5 4.99 13.61 -4.38
C THR A 5 5.39 14.63 -5.44
N ARG A 6 4.95 15.86 -5.32
CA ARG A 6 5.03 16.93 -6.33
C ARG A 6 6.43 17.20 -6.93
N ASN A 7 7.50 16.55 -6.45
CA ASN A 7 8.88 16.79 -6.90
C ASN A 7 9.82 15.58 -6.92
N SER A 8 9.35 14.33 -6.84
CA SER A 8 10.29 13.19 -7.00
C SER A 8 9.55 11.91 -7.37
N ILE A 9 9.92 11.35 -8.51
CA ILE A 9 9.46 10.03 -8.97
C ILE A 9 10.46 9.00 -8.45
N ILE A 10 9.99 8.08 -7.59
CA ILE A 10 10.77 6.88 -7.25
C ILE A 10 10.16 5.72 -8.01
N VAL A 11 10.92 5.21 -8.99
CA VAL A 11 10.58 4.03 -9.78
C VAL A 11 11.07 2.80 -9.03
N ILE A 12 10.17 1.94 -8.57
CA ILE A 12 10.52 0.60 -8.11
C ILE A 12 10.16 -0.37 -9.23
N THR A 13 11.20 -0.84 -9.95
CA THR A 13 11.07 -1.88 -10.97
C THR A 13 11.01 -3.26 -10.32
N PHE A 14 9.90 -3.94 -10.46
CA PHE A 14 9.80 -5.37 -10.19
C PHE A 14 9.97 -6.16 -11.50
N THR A 15 11.08 -6.87 -11.61
CA THR A 15 11.29 -7.88 -12.66
C THR A 15 10.60 -9.18 -12.27
N LEU A 16 9.59 -9.59 -13.04
CA LEU A 16 8.95 -10.90 -12.94
C LEU A 16 9.55 -11.86 -13.97
N LEU A 17 10.11 -12.98 -13.46
CA LEU A 17 10.51 -14.13 -14.25
C LEU A 17 9.27 -14.89 -14.77
N PHE A 18 9.22 -15.09 -16.08
CA PHE A 18 8.25 -15.96 -16.74
C PHE A 18 8.68 -17.43 -16.61
N ALA A 19 7.81 -18.26 -16.07
CA ALA A 19 7.87 -19.72 -16.23
C ALA A 19 6.75 -20.15 -17.16
N SER A 20 7.14 -20.58 -18.36
CA SER A 20 6.26 -21.18 -19.38
C SER A 20 5.96 -22.64 -19.05
N PHE A 21 4.68 -23.01 -18.96
CA PHE A 21 4.25 -24.41 -19.02
C PHE A 21 3.40 -24.63 -20.28
N LEU A 22 3.95 -25.44 -21.17
CA LEU A 22 3.25 -26.00 -22.33
C LEU A 22 2.43 -27.21 -21.88
N LEU A 23 1.12 -27.19 -22.14
CA LEU A 23 0.31 -28.41 -22.23
C LEU A 23 -0.41 -28.44 -23.58
N ILE A 24 -0.06 -29.45 -24.36
CA ILE A 24 -0.66 -29.83 -25.63
C ILE A 24 -1.77 -30.82 -25.33
N SER A 25 -3.02 -30.57 -25.75
CA SER A 25 -3.95 -31.63 -26.21
C SER A 25 -5.27 -31.08 -26.74
N CYS A 26 -5.60 -31.44 -27.98
CA CYS A 26 -6.86 -31.73 -28.67
C CYS A 26 -8.11 -30.84 -28.52
N GLY A 27 -8.49 -30.18 -29.66
CA GLY A 27 -9.84 -29.70 -29.93
C GLY A 27 -9.89 -28.43 -30.76
N ASN A 28 -10.15 -28.50 -32.08
CA ASN A 28 -10.03 -27.39 -33.03
C ASN A 28 -10.94 -26.17 -32.79
N SER A 29 -12.02 -26.26 -32.04
CA SER A 29 -12.89 -25.11 -31.73
C SER A 29 -12.44 -24.34 -30.47
N THR A 30 -11.97 -25.05 -29.46
CA THR A 30 -11.45 -24.43 -28.21
C THR A 30 -10.15 -23.67 -28.44
N ASN A 31 -9.29 -24.10 -29.38
CA ASN A 31 -8.02 -23.43 -29.69
C ASN A 31 -8.20 -22.06 -30.39
N VAL A 32 -9.29 -21.84 -31.11
CA VAL A 32 -9.56 -20.53 -31.73
C VAL A 32 -10.08 -19.53 -30.71
N GLU A 33 -10.95 -19.95 -29.80
CA GLU A 33 -11.43 -19.09 -28.70
C GLU A 33 -10.32 -18.77 -27.70
N ILE A 34 -9.52 -19.76 -27.28
CA ILE A 34 -8.38 -19.54 -26.38
C ILE A 34 -7.34 -18.59 -27.02
N LYS A 35 -7.00 -18.77 -28.31
CA LYS A 35 -6.11 -17.84 -29.00
C LYS A 35 -6.68 -16.44 -29.13
N LYS A 36 -7.99 -16.29 -29.35
CA LYS A 36 -8.64 -14.98 -29.47
C LYS A 36 -8.73 -14.27 -28.11
N VAL A 37 -9.00 -14.99 -27.02
CA VAL A 37 -8.97 -14.47 -25.65
C VAL A 37 -7.55 -14.06 -25.26
N ASP A 38 -6.55 -14.89 -25.56
CA ASP A 38 -5.13 -14.60 -25.28
C ASP A 38 -4.64 -13.34 -26.03
N SER A 39 -4.98 -13.21 -27.33
CA SER A 39 -4.63 -12.03 -28.13
C SER A 39 -5.32 -10.74 -27.63
N SER A 40 -6.55 -10.81 -27.14
CA SER A 40 -7.25 -9.65 -26.60
C SER A 40 -6.68 -9.20 -25.26
N GLN A 41 -6.31 -10.16 -24.38
CA GLN A 41 -5.68 -9.84 -23.12
C GLN A 41 -4.27 -9.27 -23.32
N GLN A 42 -3.49 -9.80 -24.26
CA GLN A 42 -2.19 -9.25 -24.62
C GLN A 42 -2.29 -7.80 -25.10
N GLU A 43 -3.29 -7.47 -25.91
CA GLU A 43 -3.51 -6.07 -26.34
C GLU A 43 -3.86 -5.16 -25.17
N ILE A 44 -4.72 -5.61 -24.25
CA ILE A 44 -5.03 -4.87 -23.00
C ILE A 44 -3.76 -4.62 -22.19
N ASP A 45 -2.93 -5.63 -21.99
CA ASP A 45 -1.68 -5.53 -21.22
C ASP A 45 -0.68 -4.57 -21.89
N ILE A 46 -0.58 -4.58 -23.22
CA ILE A 46 0.26 -3.64 -24.00
C ILE A 46 -0.24 -2.20 -23.82
N GLN A 47 -1.54 -1.98 -23.97
CA GLN A 47 -2.12 -0.64 -23.82
C GLN A 47 -2.02 -0.14 -22.37
N PHE A 48 -2.23 -1.03 -21.39
CA PHE A 48 -2.03 -0.70 -19.97
C PHE A 48 -0.57 -0.28 -19.71
N LYS A 49 0.40 -1.05 -20.21
CA LYS A 49 1.82 -0.73 -20.08
C LYS A 49 2.16 0.61 -20.73
N LYS A 50 1.61 0.88 -21.91
CA LYS A 50 1.76 2.18 -22.58
C LYS A 50 1.21 3.33 -21.71
N ALA A 51 0.10 3.13 -21.03
CA ALA A 51 -0.44 4.14 -20.11
C ALA A 51 0.48 4.37 -18.91
N GLU A 52 1.08 3.29 -18.33
CA GLU A 52 2.09 3.41 -17.29
C GLU A 52 3.30 4.24 -17.77
N ASP A 53 3.85 3.91 -18.95
CA ASP A 53 5.01 4.60 -19.52
C ASP A 53 4.71 6.09 -19.82
N LEU A 54 3.50 6.41 -20.26
CA LEU A 54 3.06 7.80 -20.47
C LEU A 54 2.94 8.55 -19.14
N PHE A 55 2.43 7.90 -18.11
CA PHE A 55 2.33 8.49 -16.77
C PHE A 55 3.72 8.81 -16.21
N ASP A 56 4.71 7.91 -16.40
CA ASP A 56 6.11 8.12 -16.01
C ASP A 56 6.77 9.28 -16.76
N GLN A 57 6.31 9.59 -17.97
CA GLN A 57 6.74 10.72 -18.78
C GLN A 57 5.98 12.04 -18.47
N ASP A 58 5.22 12.10 -17.37
CA ASP A 58 4.37 13.24 -17.00
C ASP A 58 3.22 13.54 -17.98
N LYS A 59 2.88 12.60 -18.89
CA LYS A 59 1.78 12.69 -19.86
C LYS A 59 0.49 12.10 -19.28
N SER A 60 0.09 12.61 -18.11
CA SER A 60 -1.04 12.06 -17.35
C SER A 60 -2.36 12.07 -18.11
N GLU A 61 -2.62 13.08 -18.97
CA GLU A 61 -3.85 13.16 -19.76
C GLU A 61 -3.92 12.05 -20.84
N GLU A 62 -2.80 11.74 -21.49
CA GLU A 62 -2.74 10.66 -22.47
C GLU A 62 -2.88 9.29 -21.80
N ALA A 63 -2.22 9.09 -20.66
CA ALA A 63 -2.36 7.90 -19.84
C ALA A 63 -3.81 7.69 -19.39
N TYR A 64 -4.47 8.76 -18.92
CA TYR A 64 -5.87 8.72 -18.54
C TYR A 64 -6.79 8.26 -19.67
N LYS A 65 -6.62 8.79 -20.89
CA LYS A 65 -7.46 8.41 -22.04
C LYS A 65 -7.37 6.92 -22.36
N ILE A 66 -6.18 6.34 -22.26
CA ILE A 66 -5.98 4.90 -22.48
C ILE A 66 -6.63 4.10 -21.34
N LEU A 67 -6.33 4.43 -20.08
CA LEU A 67 -6.88 3.74 -18.92
C LEU A 67 -8.40 3.82 -18.88
N LYS A 68 -8.96 5.01 -19.20
CA LYS A 68 -10.42 5.22 -19.23
C LYS A 68 -11.09 4.32 -20.26
N LYS A 69 -10.52 4.20 -21.46
CA LYS A 69 -11.02 3.29 -22.49
C LYS A 69 -11.01 1.84 -22.00
N LEU A 70 -9.85 1.36 -21.52
CA LEU A 70 -9.73 -0.02 -21.03
C LEU A 70 -10.68 -0.32 -19.85
N ALA A 71 -10.84 0.63 -18.94
CA ALA A 71 -11.74 0.49 -17.80
C ALA A 71 -13.22 0.49 -18.21
N ASP A 72 -13.60 1.29 -19.22
CA ASP A 72 -14.94 1.29 -19.80
C ASP A 72 -15.23 -0.02 -20.55
N ASP A 73 -14.22 -0.59 -21.20
CA ASP A 73 -14.27 -1.91 -21.86
C ASP A 73 -14.28 -3.07 -20.84
N GLY A 74 -14.15 -2.78 -19.54
CA GLY A 74 -14.33 -3.74 -18.46
C GLY A 74 -13.05 -4.23 -17.80
N ASP A 75 -11.84 -3.77 -18.19
CA ASP A 75 -10.60 -4.23 -17.58
C ASP A 75 -10.47 -3.80 -16.10
N ALA A 76 -10.47 -4.80 -15.22
CA ALA A 76 -10.47 -4.58 -13.77
C ALA A 76 -9.18 -3.91 -13.26
N LYS A 77 -8.05 -4.17 -13.89
CA LYS A 77 -6.75 -3.55 -13.56
C LYS A 77 -6.78 -2.06 -13.87
N SER A 78 -7.30 -1.69 -15.05
CA SER A 78 -7.48 -0.30 -15.46
C SER A 78 -8.53 0.43 -14.62
N GLN A 79 -9.62 -0.24 -14.25
CA GLN A 79 -10.60 0.29 -13.29
C GLN A 79 -9.95 0.64 -11.96
N ASN A 80 -9.12 -0.27 -11.42
CA ASN A 80 -8.37 0.02 -10.19
C ASN A 80 -7.37 1.17 -10.37
N ALA A 81 -6.69 1.25 -11.50
CA ALA A 81 -5.74 2.33 -11.81
C ALA A 81 -6.44 3.69 -11.90
N LEU A 82 -7.63 3.75 -12.49
CA LEU A 82 -8.44 4.98 -12.48
C LEU A 82 -8.87 5.36 -11.07
N GLY A 83 -9.27 4.38 -10.25
CA GLY A 83 -9.58 4.60 -8.84
C GLY A 83 -8.42 5.26 -8.12
N ASN A 84 -7.20 4.73 -8.27
CA ASN A 84 -5.98 5.32 -7.71
C ASN A 84 -5.78 6.76 -8.19
N GLY A 85 -5.95 7.00 -9.48
CA GLY A 85 -5.76 8.34 -10.05
C GLY A 85 -6.73 9.37 -9.49
N TYR A 86 -7.98 9.00 -9.24
CA TYR A 86 -8.95 9.87 -8.57
C TYR A 86 -8.69 10.02 -7.07
N GLU A 87 -8.22 8.96 -6.39
CA GLU A 87 -7.89 9.02 -4.97
C GLU A 87 -6.71 9.95 -4.69
N TYR A 88 -5.67 9.91 -5.54
CA TYR A 88 -4.45 10.70 -5.34
C TYR A 88 -4.41 12.00 -6.16
N GLY A 89 -5.45 12.29 -6.93
CA GLY A 89 -5.52 13.51 -7.74
C GLY A 89 -4.60 13.51 -8.97
N PHE A 90 -4.26 12.34 -9.53
CA PHE A 90 -3.39 12.25 -10.71
C PHE A 90 -4.09 12.78 -11.99
N TRP A 91 -5.41 12.76 -11.99
CA TRP A 91 -6.24 13.21 -13.11
C TRP A 91 -6.83 14.61 -12.88
N GLY A 92 -6.37 15.35 -11.88
CA GLY A 92 -6.88 16.64 -11.45
C GLY A 92 -7.08 16.68 -9.94
N ASP A 93 -8.20 17.22 -9.46
CA ASP A 93 -8.50 17.23 -8.03
C ASP A 93 -8.82 15.83 -7.50
N VAL A 94 -8.51 15.61 -6.22
CA VAL A 94 -8.89 14.39 -5.49
C VAL A 94 -10.40 14.22 -5.53
N ASN A 95 -10.87 13.04 -5.93
CA ASN A 95 -12.29 12.71 -6.02
C ASN A 95 -12.55 11.30 -5.48
N LEU A 96 -12.83 11.20 -4.18
CA LEU A 96 -13.05 9.93 -3.51
C LEU A 96 -14.31 9.19 -3.98
N GLU A 97 -15.33 9.89 -4.46
CA GLU A 97 -16.55 9.26 -5.01
C GLU A 97 -16.24 8.56 -6.35
N GLN A 98 -15.45 9.21 -7.23
CA GLN A 98 -15.00 8.56 -8.45
C GLN A 98 -14.03 7.41 -8.16
N ALA A 99 -13.13 7.56 -7.20
CA ALA A 99 -12.25 6.47 -6.76
C ALA A 99 -13.07 5.26 -6.29
N LYS A 100 -14.04 5.47 -5.39
CA LYS A 100 -14.96 4.45 -4.89
C LYS A 100 -15.74 3.76 -6.02
N TYR A 101 -16.26 4.53 -6.98
CA TYR A 101 -16.97 3.99 -8.14
C TYR A 101 -16.10 3.01 -8.93
N TRP A 102 -14.88 3.40 -9.27
CA TRP A 102 -13.97 2.56 -10.06
C TRP A 102 -13.45 1.35 -9.28
N TYR A 103 -13.14 1.51 -8.00
CA TYR A 103 -12.78 0.37 -7.14
C TYR A 103 -13.93 -0.62 -6.98
N THR A 104 -15.18 -0.14 -6.90
CA THR A 104 -16.36 -1.01 -6.85
C THR A 104 -16.47 -1.87 -8.11
N LYS A 105 -16.23 -1.29 -9.28
CA LYS A 105 -16.22 -2.03 -10.55
C LYS A 105 -15.11 -3.10 -10.56
N ALA A 106 -13.90 -2.74 -10.17
CA ALA A 106 -12.79 -3.69 -10.09
C ALA A 106 -13.07 -4.81 -9.06
N ALA A 107 -13.59 -4.47 -7.89
CA ALA A 107 -13.92 -5.42 -6.82
C ALA A 107 -15.03 -6.39 -7.23
N SER A 108 -16.04 -5.95 -8.00
CA SER A 108 -17.11 -6.80 -8.51
C SER A 108 -16.60 -7.93 -9.43
N GLN A 109 -15.43 -7.73 -10.04
CA GLN A 109 -14.72 -8.71 -10.85
C GLN A 109 -13.73 -9.56 -10.03
N ASN A 110 -13.77 -9.50 -8.70
CA ASN A 110 -12.83 -10.14 -7.79
C ASN A 110 -11.35 -9.67 -7.98
N TYR A 111 -11.13 -8.49 -8.53
CA TYR A 111 -9.78 -7.93 -8.62
C TYR A 111 -9.28 -7.55 -7.23
N ILE A 112 -8.25 -8.24 -6.76
CA ILE A 112 -7.83 -8.23 -5.35
C ILE A 112 -7.45 -6.83 -4.84
N LYS A 113 -6.76 -6.03 -5.67
CA LYS A 113 -6.40 -4.65 -5.32
C LYS A 113 -7.62 -3.73 -5.26
N GLY A 114 -8.59 -3.93 -6.16
CA GLY A 114 -9.86 -3.19 -6.14
C GLY A 114 -10.68 -3.51 -4.89
N ILE A 115 -10.73 -4.77 -4.47
CA ILE A 115 -11.37 -5.21 -3.21
C ILE A 115 -10.71 -4.49 -2.03
N HIS A 116 -9.37 -4.53 -1.94
CA HIS A 116 -8.64 -3.89 -0.85
C HIS A 116 -8.88 -2.37 -0.83
N ASN A 117 -8.69 -1.69 -1.95
CA ASN A 117 -8.80 -0.24 -2.06
C ASN A 117 -10.22 0.26 -1.75
N LEU A 118 -11.26 -0.49 -2.17
CA LEU A 118 -12.64 -0.20 -1.78
C LEU A 118 -12.82 -0.30 -0.26
N GLY A 119 -12.27 -1.34 0.36
CA GLY A 119 -12.25 -1.47 1.82
C GLY A 119 -11.54 -0.29 2.50
N VAL A 120 -10.40 0.15 1.96
CA VAL A 120 -9.63 1.29 2.51
C VAL A 120 -10.41 2.60 2.41
N ILE A 121 -11.03 2.91 1.27
CA ILE A 121 -11.86 4.13 1.15
C ILE A 121 -13.02 4.12 2.15
N LEU A 122 -13.73 3.00 2.28
CA LEU A 122 -14.82 2.88 3.26
C LEU A 122 -14.30 3.03 4.70
N PHE A 123 -13.12 2.48 4.99
CA PHE A 123 -12.48 2.63 6.30
C PHE A 123 -12.15 4.09 6.61
N LEU A 124 -11.57 4.82 5.65
CA LEU A 124 -11.22 6.24 5.80
C LEU A 124 -12.47 7.14 5.93
N GLN A 125 -13.59 6.74 5.35
CA GLN A 125 -14.89 7.40 5.53
C GLN A 125 -15.59 7.00 6.83
N ASN A 126 -14.94 6.25 7.73
CA ASN A 126 -15.50 5.70 8.98
C ASN A 126 -16.65 4.68 8.77
N HIS A 127 -16.84 4.16 7.57
CA HIS A 127 -17.80 3.10 7.27
C HIS A 127 -17.22 1.71 7.60
N HIS A 128 -16.71 1.55 8.82
CA HIS A 128 -15.92 0.39 9.22
C HIS A 128 -16.67 -0.95 9.11
N LYS A 129 -18.00 -0.96 9.37
CA LYS A 129 -18.82 -2.18 9.21
C LYS A 129 -18.93 -2.61 7.76
N GLU A 130 -18.98 -1.65 6.83
CA GLU A 130 -19.04 -1.92 5.39
C GLU A 130 -17.66 -2.30 4.84
N ALA A 131 -16.57 -1.74 5.40
CA ALA A 131 -15.20 -2.03 4.99
C ALA A 131 -14.74 -3.45 5.36
N LEU A 132 -15.14 -3.95 6.53
CA LEU A 132 -14.67 -5.23 7.07
C LEU A 132 -14.83 -6.42 6.12
N PRO A 133 -15.99 -6.65 5.44
CA PRO A 133 -16.16 -7.74 4.49
C PRO A 133 -15.14 -7.74 3.34
N TYR A 134 -14.70 -6.57 2.90
CA TYR A 134 -13.68 -6.46 1.83
C TYR A 134 -12.31 -6.91 2.31
N PHE A 135 -11.92 -6.58 3.55
CA PHE A 135 -10.66 -7.07 4.12
C PHE A 135 -10.71 -8.57 4.40
N GLU A 136 -11.85 -9.10 4.88
CA GLU A 136 -12.05 -10.55 5.01
C GLU A 136 -11.98 -11.27 3.66
N LYS A 137 -12.56 -10.69 2.61
CA LYS A 137 -12.43 -11.20 1.24
C LYS A 137 -10.97 -11.16 0.78
N GLY A 138 -10.26 -10.05 1.00
CA GLY A 138 -8.83 -9.93 0.70
C GLY A 138 -8.00 -10.99 1.45
N LYS A 139 -8.31 -11.25 2.72
CA LYS A 139 -7.69 -12.34 3.49
C LYS A 139 -7.93 -13.71 2.85
N SER A 140 -9.14 -13.99 2.38
CA SER A 140 -9.44 -15.26 1.71
C SER A 140 -8.67 -15.44 0.40
N LEU A 141 -8.19 -14.34 -0.19
CA LEU A 141 -7.38 -14.30 -1.40
C LEU A 141 -5.87 -14.13 -1.10
N ASN A 142 -5.44 -14.30 0.16
CA ASN A 142 -4.06 -14.13 0.63
C ASN A 142 -3.45 -12.74 0.29
N HIS A 143 -4.22 -11.67 0.44
CA HIS A 143 -3.73 -10.31 0.24
C HIS A 143 -3.16 -9.74 1.53
N ALA A 144 -1.84 -9.52 1.58
CA ALA A 144 -1.11 -9.10 2.79
C ALA A 144 -1.66 -7.79 3.38
N ASP A 145 -1.89 -6.76 2.55
CA ASP A 145 -2.41 -5.47 3.04
C ASP A 145 -3.79 -5.59 3.67
N SER A 146 -4.68 -6.44 3.10
CA SER A 146 -6.01 -6.66 3.68
C SER A 146 -5.92 -7.40 5.01
N ILE A 147 -5.00 -8.34 5.13
CA ILE A 147 -4.73 -9.06 6.39
C ILE A 147 -4.18 -8.10 7.44
N ASN A 148 -3.25 -7.23 7.05
CA ASN A 148 -2.74 -6.17 7.93
C ASN A 148 -3.86 -5.24 8.42
N MET A 149 -4.81 -4.87 7.55
CA MET A 149 -5.98 -4.06 7.96
C MET A 149 -6.83 -4.77 9.02
N LEU A 150 -7.01 -6.09 8.94
CA LEU A 150 -7.69 -6.85 10.00
C LEU A 150 -6.93 -6.79 11.33
N GLY A 151 -5.60 -6.83 11.30
CA GLY A 151 -4.77 -6.58 12.48
C GLY A 151 -5.04 -5.20 13.10
N ILE A 152 -5.19 -4.17 12.28
CA ILE A 152 -5.53 -2.81 12.73
C ILE A 152 -6.91 -2.77 13.39
N TYR A 153 -7.91 -3.51 12.86
CA TYR A 153 -9.23 -3.61 13.52
C TYR A 153 -9.11 -4.14 14.94
N TYR A 154 -8.34 -5.21 15.17
CA TYR A 154 -8.14 -5.77 16.50
C TYR A 154 -7.25 -4.92 17.40
N SER A 155 -6.18 -4.31 16.88
CA SER A 155 -5.29 -3.46 17.67
C SER A 155 -5.99 -2.19 18.19
N LYS A 156 -6.97 -1.68 17.45
CA LYS A 156 -7.72 -0.47 17.82
C LYS A 156 -9.11 -0.75 18.41
N GLY A 157 -9.58 -1.98 18.40
CA GLY A 157 -10.95 -2.31 18.83
C GLY A 157 -12.03 -1.69 17.95
N ILE A 158 -11.79 -1.60 16.62
CA ILE A 158 -12.75 -1.01 15.67
C ILE A 158 -13.81 -2.06 15.36
N ILE A 159 -15.05 -1.84 15.80
CA ILE A 159 -16.23 -2.75 15.67
C ILE A 159 -16.02 -4.19 16.16
N VAL A 160 -14.87 -4.50 16.68
CA VAL A 160 -14.50 -5.75 17.36
C VAL A 160 -13.91 -5.42 18.72
N GLU A 161 -13.88 -6.37 19.65
CA GLU A 161 -13.16 -6.19 20.92
C GLU A 161 -11.65 -6.05 20.64
N GLN A 162 -11.00 -5.13 21.36
CA GLN A 162 -9.57 -4.90 21.22
C GLN A 162 -8.79 -6.14 21.69
N ASP A 163 -7.93 -6.65 20.83
CA ASP A 163 -7.09 -7.81 21.09
C ASP A 163 -5.73 -7.66 20.40
N TYR A 164 -4.74 -7.22 21.17
CA TYR A 164 -3.39 -6.99 20.66
C TYR A 164 -2.66 -8.28 20.25
N LYS A 165 -2.95 -9.43 20.89
CA LYS A 165 -2.35 -10.71 20.48
C LYS A 165 -2.86 -11.11 19.10
N LYS A 166 -4.17 -11.02 18.92
CA LYS A 166 -4.80 -11.33 17.65
C LYS A 166 -4.37 -10.34 16.55
N ALA A 167 -4.20 -9.07 16.90
CA ALA A 167 -3.65 -8.07 15.97
C ALA A 167 -2.26 -8.48 15.49
N LEU A 168 -1.38 -8.88 16.40
CA LEU A 168 -0.02 -9.34 16.08
C LEU A 168 -0.04 -10.59 15.18
N GLU A 169 -0.91 -11.58 15.45
CA GLU A 169 -1.09 -12.76 14.60
C GLU A 169 -1.47 -12.38 13.15
N TYR A 170 -2.30 -11.35 12.99
CA TYR A 170 -2.64 -10.84 11.66
C TYR A 170 -1.47 -10.11 10.98
N PHE A 171 -0.70 -9.31 11.74
CA PHE A 171 0.49 -8.64 11.19
C PHE A 171 1.55 -9.65 10.77
N ASP A 172 1.83 -10.66 11.59
CA ASP A 172 2.74 -11.75 11.27
C ASP A 172 2.27 -12.53 10.03
N LYS A 173 0.97 -12.85 9.96
CA LYS A 173 0.40 -13.49 8.77
C LYS A 173 0.52 -12.65 7.51
N ALA A 174 0.41 -11.34 7.60
CA ALA A 174 0.65 -10.44 6.46
C ALA A 174 2.12 -10.52 6.02
N LEU A 175 3.06 -10.57 6.97
CA LEU A 175 4.50 -10.71 6.72
C LEU A 175 4.90 -12.10 6.18
N ASP A 176 4.17 -13.16 6.53
CA ASP A 176 4.38 -14.49 5.95
C ASP A 176 4.06 -14.51 4.45
N ILE A 177 3.08 -13.69 4.03
CA ILE A 177 2.68 -13.57 2.61
C ILE A 177 3.61 -12.58 1.87
N ASP A 178 3.86 -11.43 2.47
CA ASP A 178 4.77 -10.40 1.93
C ASP A 178 5.69 -9.88 3.03
N LYS A 179 6.89 -10.42 3.07
CA LYS A 179 7.93 -10.02 4.04
C LYS A 179 8.30 -8.54 3.96
N ASN A 180 8.05 -7.92 2.80
CA ASN A 180 8.34 -6.52 2.54
C ASN A 180 7.11 -5.62 2.77
N ASN A 181 6.04 -6.10 3.39
CA ASN A 181 4.91 -5.27 3.74
C ASN A 181 5.30 -4.23 4.80
N ALA A 182 5.63 -3.02 4.36
CA ALA A 182 6.14 -1.94 5.23
C ALA A 182 5.13 -1.54 6.32
N SER A 183 3.83 -1.57 6.01
CA SER A 183 2.77 -1.27 6.99
C SER A 183 2.69 -2.33 8.09
N ALA A 184 2.78 -3.62 7.73
CA ALA A 184 2.80 -4.70 8.70
C ALA A 184 4.08 -4.66 9.55
N GLN A 185 5.26 -4.43 8.95
CA GLN A 185 6.51 -4.23 9.68
C GLN A 185 6.40 -3.08 10.69
N PHE A 186 5.82 -1.96 10.28
CA PHE A 186 5.57 -0.83 11.17
C PHE A 186 4.66 -1.20 12.35
N ASN A 187 3.57 -1.92 12.10
CA ASN A 187 2.63 -2.34 13.14
C ASN A 187 3.25 -3.35 14.12
N VAL A 188 4.08 -4.28 13.65
CA VAL A 188 4.88 -5.16 14.54
C VAL A 188 5.87 -4.34 15.37
N GLY A 189 6.52 -3.35 14.75
CA GLY A 189 7.38 -2.40 15.46
C GLY A 189 6.64 -1.67 16.58
N GLN A 190 5.40 -1.21 16.35
CA GLN A 190 4.55 -0.61 17.37
C GLN A 190 4.22 -1.59 18.50
N ALA A 191 3.87 -2.84 18.16
CA ALA A 191 3.59 -3.87 19.17
C ALA A 191 4.76 -4.04 20.14
N TYR A 192 5.99 -4.13 19.64
CA TYR A 192 7.19 -4.20 20.48
C TYR A 192 7.48 -2.89 21.23
N TYR A 193 7.24 -1.72 20.61
CA TYR A 193 7.51 -0.43 21.23
C TYR A 193 6.61 -0.17 22.45
N TYR A 194 5.32 -0.50 22.33
CA TYR A 194 4.34 -0.29 23.41
C TYR A 194 4.17 -1.51 24.31
N GLY A 195 4.56 -2.71 23.89
CA GLY A 195 4.30 -3.98 24.59
C GLY A 195 2.88 -4.47 24.38
N GLU A 196 2.32 -4.23 23.19
CA GLU A 196 0.96 -4.60 22.82
C GLU A 196 0.92 -6.01 22.23
N GLY A 197 0.37 -6.97 22.98
CA GLY A 197 0.34 -8.38 22.60
C GLY A 197 1.66 -9.15 22.77
N VAL A 198 2.77 -8.44 23.01
CA VAL A 198 4.11 -8.98 23.25
C VAL A 198 4.80 -8.26 24.39
N GLN A 199 5.87 -8.85 24.93
CA GLN A 199 6.74 -8.13 25.86
C GLN A 199 7.40 -6.93 25.16
N LYS A 200 7.35 -5.76 25.81
CA LYS A 200 8.00 -4.54 25.31
C LYS A 200 9.48 -4.75 25.06
N ASP A 201 9.93 -4.36 23.87
CA ASP A 201 11.33 -4.48 23.45
C ASP A 201 11.67 -3.38 22.43
N TYR A 202 12.35 -2.33 22.91
CA TYR A 202 12.73 -1.20 22.04
C TYR A 202 13.77 -1.58 20.97
N HIS A 203 14.65 -2.56 21.20
CA HIS A 203 15.62 -3.00 20.20
C HIS A 203 14.91 -3.70 19.04
N LYS A 204 13.94 -4.57 19.34
CA LYS A 204 13.10 -5.19 18.30
C LYS A 204 12.26 -4.15 17.57
N ALA A 205 11.65 -3.21 18.29
CA ALA A 205 10.89 -2.12 17.68
C ALA A 205 11.75 -1.31 16.69
N PHE A 206 12.99 -0.96 17.10
CA PHE A 206 13.95 -0.26 16.26
C PHE A 206 14.26 -1.03 14.98
N ALA A 207 14.51 -2.34 15.09
CA ALA A 207 14.78 -3.19 13.92
C ALA A 207 13.60 -3.21 12.94
N TRP A 208 12.37 -3.40 13.44
CA TRP A 208 11.17 -3.42 12.62
C TRP A 208 10.88 -2.07 11.96
N TYR A 209 11.00 -0.96 12.70
CA TYR A 209 10.85 0.38 12.12
C TYR A 209 11.93 0.67 11.09
N THR A 210 13.18 0.18 11.28
CA THR A 210 14.25 0.32 10.29
C THR A 210 13.89 -0.39 8.99
N MET A 211 13.35 -1.61 9.06
CA MET A 211 12.92 -2.36 7.87
C MET A 211 11.82 -1.60 7.10
N ALA A 212 10.81 -1.07 7.80
CA ALA A 212 9.76 -0.30 7.16
C ALA A 212 10.26 1.05 6.61
N ALA A 213 11.16 1.75 7.32
CA ALA A 213 11.71 3.03 6.90
C ALA A 213 12.62 2.92 5.67
N ASN A 214 13.35 1.80 5.52
CA ASN A 214 14.15 1.50 4.34
C ASN A 214 13.30 1.31 3.06
N GLN A 215 11.99 1.16 3.22
CA GLN A 215 11.01 1.12 2.14
C GLN A 215 10.27 2.47 1.99
N ASP A 216 10.84 3.55 2.48
CA ASP A 216 10.26 4.88 2.46
C ASP A 216 8.91 5.02 3.20
N TYR A 217 8.64 4.15 4.18
CA TYR A 217 7.43 4.26 5.00
C TYR A 217 7.56 5.41 6.00
N ASN A 218 6.90 6.53 5.72
CA ASN A 218 7.07 7.79 6.43
C ASN A 218 6.80 7.69 7.94
N LEU A 219 5.75 6.94 8.34
CA LEU A 219 5.46 6.75 9.76
C LEU A 219 6.59 6.04 10.49
N ALA A 220 7.26 5.09 9.84
CA ALA A 220 8.43 4.42 10.43
C ALA A 220 9.62 5.36 10.52
N LYS A 221 9.86 6.21 9.53
CA LYS A 221 10.91 7.25 9.60
C LYS A 221 10.69 8.20 10.76
N ILE A 222 9.43 8.62 11.01
CA ILE A 222 9.08 9.47 12.15
C ILE A 222 9.39 8.73 13.48
N GLN A 223 9.02 7.46 13.60
CA GLN A 223 9.30 6.68 14.82
C GLN A 223 10.80 6.43 15.03
N LEU A 224 11.56 6.15 13.96
CA LEU A 224 13.02 6.02 14.06
C LEU A 224 13.68 7.31 14.50
N ALA A 225 13.27 8.46 13.98
CA ALA A 225 13.79 9.74 14.41
C ALA A 225 13.53 9.97 15.91
N GLU A 226 12.34 9.64 16.39
CA GLU A 226 11.99 9.70 17.82
C GLU A 226 12.85 8.75 18.65
N MET A 227 13.13 7.53 18.16
CA MET A 227 13.98 6.56 18.85
C MET A 227 15.43 7.02 18.94
N TYR A 228 15.98 7.62 17.88
CA TYR A 228 17.32 8.23 17.92
C TYR A 228 17.38 9.44 18.84
N PHE A 229 16.33 10.28 18.84
CA PHE A 229 16.26 11.45 19.73
C PHE A 229 16.19 11.03 21.20
N SER A 230 15.36 10.04 21.52
CA SER A 230 15.13 9.60 22.92
C SER A 230 16.14 8.55 23.43
N GLY A 231 16.94 7.95 22.56
CA GLY A 231 17.85 6.85 22.92
C GLY A 231 17.14 5.53 23.24
N LYS A 232 15.89 5.34 22.79
CA LYS A 232 15.14 4.10 23.03
C LYS A 232 15.50 3.03 22.01
N GLY A 233 16.09 1.92 22.47
CA GLY A 233 16.48 0.80 21.61
C GLY A 233 17.67 1.06 20.68
N VAL A 234 18.27 2.24 20.78
CA VAL A 234 19.44 2.68 20.03
C VAL A 234 20.17 3.77 20.82
N ASN A 235 21.45 3.96 20.61
CA ASN A 235 22.17 5.08 21.23
C ASN A 235 21.58 6.42 20.77
N LYS A 236 21.35 7.33 21.75
CA LYS A 236 20.84 8.68 21.46
C LYS A 236 21.72 9.36 20.43
N ASN A 237 21.11 9.91 19.39
CA ASN A 237 21.79 10.64 18.33
C ASN A 237 20.82 11.65 17.69
N VAL A 238 20.83 12.88 18.23
CA VAL A 238 19.93 13.96 17.79
C VAL A 238 20.21 14.35 16.33
N ASN A 239 21.49 14.38 15.91
CA ASN A 239 21.84 14.69 14.53
C ASN A 239 21.23 13.67 13.55
N LYS A 240 21.26 12.36 13.92
CA LYS A 240 20.63 11.32 13.11
C LYS A 240 19.11 11.44 13.08
N ALA A 241 18.49 11.79 14.20
CA ALA A 241 17.05 12.08 14.26
C ALA A 241 16.68 13.22 13.31
N ILE A 242 17.43 14.32 13.32
CA ILE A 242 17.23 15.46 12.43
C ILE A 242 17.45 15.07 10.95
N GLU A 243 18.48 14.29 10.64
CA GLU A 243 18.77 13.80 9.28
C GLU A 243 17.59 13.01 8.71
N ILE A 244 16.99 12.11 9.51
CA ILE A 244 15.88 11.26 9.09
C ILE A 244 14.60 12.07 8.88
N ILE A 245 14.31 13.04 9.77
CA ILE A 245 13.01 13.71 9.79
C ILE A 245 12.94 14.92 8.85
N ARG A 246 14.09 15.59 8.57
CA ARG A 246 14.17 16.81 7.76
C ARG A 246 13.50 16.68 6.40
N PRO A 247 13.77 15.65 5.58
CA PRO A 247 13.14 15.53 4.27
C PRO A 247 11.60 15.47 4.33
N LEU A 248 11.05 14.83 5.35
CA LEU A 248 9.60 14.76 5.54
C LEU A 248 9.02 16.12 5.97
N ALA A 249 9.74 16.85 6.83
CA ALA A 249 9.34 18.19 7.26
C ALA A 249 9.36 19.20 6.10
N GLU A 250 10.36 19.12 5.21
CA GLU A 250 10.48 19.93 4.00
C GLU A 250 9.36 19.64 2.98
N LEU A 251 8.87 18.39 2.93
CA LEU A 251 7.72 17.99 2.14
C LEU A 251 6.37 18.40 2.76
N GLY A 252 6.39 19.05 3.94
CA GLY A 252 5.20 19.58 4.58
C GLY A 252 4.49 18.65 5.54
N ASP A 253 5.07 17.48 5.91
CA ASP A 253 4.47 16.60 6.93
C ASP A 253 4.39 17.34 8.28
N PRO A 254 3.17 17.56 8.85
CA PRO A 254 3.01 18.38 10.06
C PRO A 254 3.70 17.78 11.29
N LYS A 255 3.72 16.45 11.40
CA LYS A 255 4.35 15.76 12.54
C LYS A 255 5.87 15.82 12.43
N ALA A 256 6.40 15.66 11.21
CA ALA A 256 7.82 15.81 10.96
C ALA A 256 8.29 17.25 11.23
N GLN A 257 7.53 18.26 10.83
CA GLN A 257 7.83 19.66 11.12
C GLN A 257 7.87 19.95 12.62
N GLN A 258 6.88 19.45 13.36
CA GLN A 258 6.82 19.59 14.81
C GLN A 258 8.02 18.92 15.49
N ASN A 259 8.33 17.68 15.08
CA ASN A 259 9.45 16.92 15.66
C ASN A 259 10.80 17.58 15.30
N LEU A 260 11.00 18.00 14.05
CA LEU A 260 12.23 18.66 13.62
C LEU A 260 12.50 19.91 14.45
N LYS A 261 11.48 20.78 14.63
CA LYS A 261 11.60 21.96 15.49
C LYS A 261 12.01 21.57 16.91
N TRP A 262 11.34 20.57 17.48
CA TRP A 262 11.63 20.10 18.84
C TRP A 262 13.07 19.58 18.97
N TYR A 263 13.55 18.79 18.01
CA TYR A 263 14.90 18.21 18.06
C TYR A 263 16.00 19.28 17.91
N VAL A 264 15.76 20.31 17.11
CA VAL A 264 16.70 21.45 16.95
C VAL A 264 16.75 22.30 18.22
N ASP A 265 15.61 22.50 18.87
CA ASP A 265 15.52 23.31 20.09
C ASP A 265 16.06 22.57 21.35
N HIS A 266 16.19 21.23 21.30
CA HIS A 266 16.62 20.37 22.41
C HIS A 266 17.71 19.38 21.99
N PRO A 267 18.92 19.86 21.66
CA PRO A 267 20.00 19.03 21.12
C PRO A 267 20.62 18.05 22.12
N ASP A 268 20.38 18.22 23.45
CA ASP A 268 21.01 17.47 24.56
C ASP A 268 20.11 16.38 25.16
#